data_66498015a8cf73096b77511575bf2d5a
#
_entry.id   66498015a8cf73096b77511575bf2d5a
#
_cell.length_a   1.000
_cell.length_b   1.000
_cell.length_c   1.000
_cell.angle_alpha   90.00
_cell.angle_beta   90.00
_cell.angle_gamma   90.00
#
_symmetry.space_group_name_H-M   'P 1'
#
loop_
_entity.id
_entity.type
_entity.pdbx_description
1 polymer ?
#
loop_
_entity_poly.entity_id
_entity_poly.type
_entity_poly.pdbx_seq_one_letter_code
_entity_poly.pdbx_strand_id
1 'polypeptide(L)'
;MATAKVAVVKTRPETVLEDYSRLMHLADSLDAYLMLSGALFAIGAFGFLARRNAISMLMSIELMLNGVNLSIVAFGSFIPDLRADGSIIALMVMAVAAAEATVGLAIIIAIYRNRKTPLVDEYDAMRR
;
A
#
# COMPACT_ATOMS: atom_id res chain seq x y z
N MET A 1 -16.20 46.25 26.87
CA MET A 1 -17.00 45.19 26.23
C MET A 1 -16.55 45.10 24.79
N ALA A 2 -15.65 44.16 24.47
CA ALA A 2 -15.11 43.96 23.13
C ALA A 2 -15.89 42.83 22.49
N THR A 3 -16.74 43.16 21.53
CA THR A 3 -17.47 42.19 20.68
C THR A 3 -16.48 41.57 19.70
N ALA A 4 -16.10 40.32 19.98
CA ALA A 4 -15.34 39.50 19.02
C ALA A 4 -16.21 39.27 17.78
N LYS A 5 -15.85 39.94 16.67
CA LYS A 5 -16.38 39.63 15.34
C LYS A 5 -15.83 38.26 14.95
N VAL A 6 -16.67 37.23 15.06
CA VAL A 6 -16.44 35.96 14.41
C VAL A 6 -16.43 36.23 12.91
N ALA A 7 -15.25 36.23 12.31
CA ALA A 7 -15.09 36.29 10.86
C ALA A 7 -15.63 34.96 10.29
N VAL A 8 -16.88 34.99 9.87
CA VAL A 8 -17.42 33.94 8.99
C VAL A 8 -16.60 33.98 7.72
N VAL A 9 -15.69 33.03 7.56
CA VAL A 9 -14.97 32.81 6.32
C VAL A 9 -16.02 32.45 5.27
N LYS A 10 -16.49 33.46 4.55
CA LYS A 10 -17.40 33.32 3.41
C LYS A 10 -16.57 32.69 2.28
N THR A 11 -16.42 31.36 2.31
CA THR A 11 -15.81 30.63 1.19
C THR A 11 -16.62 30.94 -0.06
N ARG A 12 -16.02 31.68 -0.99
CA ARG A 12 -16.65 31.93 -2.29
C ARG A 12 -16.83 30.59 -2.98
N PRO A 13 -18.01 30.30 -3.55
CA PRO A 13 -18.23 29.03 -4.25
C PRO A 13 -17.20 28.78 -5.37
N GLU A 14 -16.67 29.84 -5.95
CA GLU A 14 -15.63 29.82 -6.98
C GLU A 14 -14.31 29.20 -6.44
N THR A 15 -13.89 29.55 -5.22
CA THR A 15 -12.65 29.00 -4.63
C THR A 15 -12.81 27.51 -4.29
N VAL A 16 -13.99 27.10 -3.89
CA VAL A 16 -14.27 25.69 -3.61
C VAL A 16 -14.24 24.86 -4.91
N LEU A 17 -14.81 25.40 -6.00
CA LEU A 17 -14.77 24.73 -7.31
C LEU A 17 -13.35 24.66 -7.89
N GLU A 18 -12.54 25.70 -7.67
CA GLU A 18 -11.13 25.70 -8.06
C GLU A 18 -10.34 24.68 -7.25
N ASP A 19 -10.58 24.58 -5.95
CA ASP A 19 -9.94 23.57 -5.11
C ASP A 19 -10.35 22.15 -5.51
N TYR A 20 -11.63 21.91 -5.81
CA TYR A 20 -12.09 20.62 -6.34
C TYR A 20 -11.46 20.29 -7.69
N SER A 21 -11.35 21.26 -8.60
CA SER A 21 -10.72 21.04 -9.91
C SER A 21 -9.22 20.70 -9.76
N ARG A 22 -8.53 21.37 -8.86
CA ARG A 22 -7.12 21.06 -8.55
C ARG A 22 -6.96 19.67 -7.93
N LEU A 23 -7.84 19.29 -7.00
CA LEU A 23 -7.83 17.96 -6.40
C LEU A 23 -8.13 16.87 -7.44
N MET A 24 -9.06 17.12 -8.36
CA MET A 24 -9.32 16.20 -9.47
C MET A 24 -8.12 16.07 -10.42
N HIS A 25 -7.45 17.17 -10.75
CA HIS A 25 -6.23 17.12 -11.55
C HIS A 25 -5.07 16.40 -10.85
N LEU A 26 -4.96 16.52 -9.52
CA LEU A 26 -3.98 15.75 -8.75
C LEU A 26 -4.31 14.26 -8.75
N ALA A 27 -5.59 13.90 -8.64
CA ALA A 27 -6.03 12.51 -8.69
C ALA A 27 -5.85 11.85 -10.07
N ASP A 28 -5.89 12.66 -11.14
CA ASP A 28 -5.67 12.21 -12.52
C ASP A 28 -4.18 12.29 -12.95
N SER A 29 -3.26 12.58 -12.05
CA SER A 29 -1.84 12.68 -12.39
C SER A 29 -1.10 11.37 -12.06
N LEU A 30 -0.21 10.96 -12.95
CA LEU A 30 0.69 9.83 -12.72
C LEU A 30 1.46 10.00 -11.40
N ASP A 31 1.90 11.22 -11.10
CA ASP A 31 2.67 11.54 -9.89
C ASP A 31 1.89 11.22 -8.61
N ALA A 32 0.58 11.47 -8.56
CA ALA A 32 -0.24 11.14 -7.41
C ALA A 32 -0.30 9.63 -7.14
N TYR A 33 -0.44 8.82 -8.19
CA TYR A 33 -0.41 7.36 -8.06
C TYR A 33 0.97 6.86 -7.64
N LEU A 34 2.04 7.44 -8.15
CA LEU A 34 3.41 7.08 -7.75
C LEU A 34 3.71 7.49 -6.31
N MET A 35 3.24 8.64 -5.86
CA MET A 35 3.36 9.06 -4.45
C MET A 35 2.60 8.11 -3.53
N LEU A 36 1.38 7.73 -3.88
CA LEU A 36 0.58 6.77 -3.12
C LEU A 36 1.25 5.39 -3.09
N SER A 37 1.74 4.92 -4.21
CA SER A 37 2.51 3.67 -4.33
C SER A 37 3.75 3.68 -3.43
N GLY A 38 4.55 4.76 -3.50
CA GLY A 38 5.72 4.94 -2.64
C GLY A 38 5.37 4.98 -1.15
N ALA A 39 4.26 5.63 -0.79
CA ALA A 39 3.77 5.66 0.60
C ALA A 39 3.36 4.26 1.08
N LEU A 40 2.61 3.49 0.28
CA LEU A 40 2.23 2.11 0.62
C LEU A 40 3.47 1.22 0.80
N PHE A 41 4.44 1.34 -0.10
CA PHE A 41 5.69 0.60 -0.01
C PHE A 41 6.47 0.96 1.26
N ALA A 42 6.60 2.24 1.58
CA ALA A 42 7.30 2.71 2.78
C ALA A 42 6.61 2.23 4.08
N ILE A 43 5.28 2.27 4.14
CA ILE A 43 4.52 1.77 5.28
C ILE A 43 4.71 0.25 5.41
N GLY A 44 4.67 -0.50 4.31
CA GLY A 44 4.93 -1.94 4.30
C GLY A 44 6.35 -2.27 4.77
N ALA A 45 7.35 -1.57 4.26
CA ALA A 45 8.75 -1.74 4.66
C ALA A 45 8.94 -1.46 6.16
N PHE A 46 8.37 -0.38 6.67
CA PHE A 46 8.40 -0.08 8.09
C PHE A 46 7.69 -1.16 8.92
N GLY A 47 6.52 -1.62 8.49
CA GLY A 47 5.77 -2.70 9.15
C GLY A 47 6.57 -4.00 9.21
N PHE A 48 7.26 -4.35 8.13
CA PHE A 48 8.13 -5.53 8.06
C PHE A 48 9.30 -5.46 9.05
N LEU A 49 9.98 -4.32 9.12
CA LEU A 49 11.14 -4.13 10.00
C LEU A 49 10.74 -3.98 11.48
N ALA A 50 9.57 -3.41 11.76
CA ALA A 50 9.13 -3.12 13.13
C ALA A 50 8.45 -4.31 13.82
N ARG A 51 8.04 -5.34 13.09
CA ARG A 51 7.25 -6.45 13.63
C ARG A 51 8.06 -7.74 13.70
N ARG A 52 7.83 -8.51 14.79
CA ARG A 52 8.42 -9.84 14.99
C ARG A 52 7.42 -10.97 14.72
N ASN A 53 6.15 -10.64 14.54
CA ASN A 53 5.09 -11.60 14.27
C ASN A 53 5.10 -11.96 12.79
N ALA A 54 5.22 -13.26 12.47
CA ALA A 54 5.31 -13.78 11.11
C ALA A 54 4.10 -13.37 10.24
N ILE A 55 2.88 -13.36 10.80
CA ILE A 55 1.67 -12.96 10.07
C ILE A 55 1.73 -11.47 9.73
N SER A 56 2.13 -10.62 10.69
CA SER A 56 2.26 -9.18 10.45
C SER A 56 3.34 -8.86 9.42
N MET A 57 4.45 -9.63 9.41
CA MET A 57 5.50 -9.50 8.40
C MET A 57 4.98 -9.88 7.02
N LEU A 58 4.22 -10.98 6.90
CA LEU A 58 3.62 -11.40 5.64
C LEU A 58 2.66 -10.33 5.10
N MET A 59 1.77 -9.78 5.94
CA MET A 59 0.88 -8.68 5.55
C MET A 59 1.65 -7.42 5.11
N SER A 60 2.79 -7.15 5.72
CA SER A 60 3.65 -6.01 5.36
C SER A 60 4.29 -6.19 3.98
N ILE A 61 4.73 -7.39 3.63
CA ILE A 61 5.24 -7.73 2.30
C ILE A 61 4.13 -7.57 1.26
N GLU A 62 2.94 -8.05 1.56
CA GLU A 62 1.80 -7.92 0.65
C GLU A 62 1.43 -6.45 0.40
N LEU A 63 1.50 -5.60 1.44
CA LEU A 63 1.31 -4.16 1.29
C LEU A 63 2.37 -3.52 0.37
N MET A 64 3.63 -3.95 0.47
CA MET A 64 4.70 -3.51 -0.42
C MET A 64 4.42 -3.93 -1.87
N LEU A 65 4.01 -5.19 -2.10
CA LEU A 65 3.66 -5.70 -3.43
C LEU A 65 2.47 -4.95 -4.03
N ASN A 66 1.46 -4.62 -3.23
CA ASN A 66 0.33 -3.80 -3.65
C ASN A 66 0.77 -2.39 -4.08
N GLY A 67 1.73 -1.79 -3.37
CA GLY A 67 2.35 -0.53 -3.77
C GLY A 67 3.00 -0.64 -5.15
N VAL A 68 3.83 -1.64 -5.37
CA VAL A 68 4.48 -1.90 -6.67
C VAL A 68 3.43 -2.11 -7.77
N ASN A 69 2.40 -2.90 -7.49
CA ASN A 69 1.35 -3.20 -8.46
C ASN A 69 0.58 -1.93 -8.87
N LEU A 70 0.32 -1.04 -7.91
CA LEU A 70 -0.29 0.27 -8.19
C LEU A 70 0.56 1.11 -9.16
N SER A 71 1.89 1.10 -9.01
CA SER A 71 2.79 1.78 -9.97
C SER A 71 2.68 1.20 -11.38
N ILE A 72 2.66 -0.12 -11.50
CA ILE A 72 2.57 -0.82 -12.79
C ILE A 72 1.27 -0.45 -13.51
N VAL A 73 0.14 -0.48 -12.80
CA VAL A 73 -1.16 -0.09 -13.34
C VAL A 73 -1.17 1.38 -13.73
N ALA A 74 -0.59 2.25 -12.90
CA ALA A 74 -0.50 3.67 -13.19
C ALA A 74 0.29 3.92 -14.49
N PHE A 75 1.48 3.35 -14.63
CA PHE A 75 2.25 3.47 -15.88
C PHE A 75 1.48 2.94 -17.09
N GLY A 76 0.83 1.79 -16.98
CA GLY A 76 0.00 1.25 -18.05
C GLY A 76 -1.19 2.14 -18.40
N SER A 77 -1.75 2.88 -17.45
CA SER A 77 -2.90 3.77 -17.68
C SER A 77 -2.50 5.09 -18.35
N PHE A 78 -1.35 5.65 -17.96
CA PHE A 78 -0.89 6.97 -18.43
C PHE A 78 -0.01 6.90 -19.68
N ILE A 79 0.59 5.75 -19.99
CA ILE A 79 1.42 5.56 -21.17
C ILE A 79 0.66 4.68 -22.16
N PRO A 80 0.17 5.22 -23.29
CA PRO A 80 -0.68 4.49 -24.24
C PRO A 80 -0.07 3.19 -24.77
N ASP A 81 1.23 3.20 -25.03
CA ASP A 81 1.97 2.05 -25.58
C ASP A 81 2.11 0.89 -24.56
N LEU A 82 1.96 1.18 -23.27
CA LEU A 82 2.09 0.20 -22.19
C LEU A 82 0.73 -0.26 -21.61
N ARG A 83 -0.38 0.22 -22.16
CA ARG A 83 -1.71 -0.02 -21.57
C ARG A 83 -2.08 -1.51 -21.46
N ALA A 84 -1.82 -2.28 -22.51
CA ALA A 84 -2.09 -3.72 -22.49
C ALA A 84 -1.10 -4.46 -21.60
N ASP A 85 0.16 -4.14 -21.72
CA ASP A 85 1.25 -4.79 -20.99
C ASP A 85 1.16 -4.51 -19.49
N GLY A 86 0.89 -3.27 -19.09
CA GLY A 86 0.72 -2.88 -17.69
C GLY A 86 -0.39 -3.65 -16.98
N SER A 87 -1.53 -3.85 -17.65
CA SER A 87 -2.66 -4.61 -17.10
C SER A 87 -2.34 -6.10 -16.96
N ILE A 88 -1.67 -6.69 -17.95
CA ILE A 88 -1.29 -8.11 -17.92
C ILE A 88 -0.26 -8.34 -16.82
N ILE A 89 0.77 -7.49 -16.73
CA ILE A 89 1.81 -7.60 -15.70
C ILE A 89 1.19 -7.45 -14.31
N ALA A 90 0.28 -6.49 -14.12
CA ALA A 90 -0.41 -6.29 -12.84
C ALA A 90 -1.19 -7.55 -12.42
N LEU A 91 -1.93 -8.18 -13.34
CA LEU A 91 -2.65 -9.42 -13.06
C LEU A 91 -1.70 -10.58 -12.71
N MET A 92 -0.56 -10.68 -13.40
CA MET A 92 0.45 -11.69 -13.08
C MET A 92 1.05 -11.46 -11.69
N VAL A 93 1.39 -10.22 -11.35
CA VAL A 93 1.91 -9.86 -10.00
C VAL A 93 0.88 -10.21 -8.92
N MET A 94 -0.41 -9.90 -9.14
CA MET A 94 -1.47 -10.24 -8.19
C MET A 94 -1.64 -11.75 -8.02
N ALA A 95 -1.54 -12.53 -9.10
CA ALA A 95 -1.64 -14.00 -9.03
C ALA A 95 -0.46 -14.59 -8.24
N VAL A 96 0.76 -14.11 -8.47
CA VAL A 96 1.96 -14.53 -7.73
C VAL A 96 1.85 -14.13 -6.26
N ALA A 97 1.45 -12.88 -5.97
CA ALA A 97 1.28 -12.40 -4.60
C ALA A 97 0.25 -13.25 -3.82
N ALA A 98 -0.87 -13.61 -4.45
CA ALA A 98 -1.87 -14.49 -3.83
C ALA A 98 -1.32 -15.90 -3.56
N ALA A 99 -0.52 -16.45 -4.46
CA ALA A 99 0.14 -17.75 -4.27
C ALA A 99 1.17 -17.68 -3.12
N GLU A 100 2.01 -16.65 -3.07
CA GLU A 100 2.99 -16.43 -2.00
C GLU A 100 2.32 -16.26 -0.64
N ALA A 101 1.25 -15.46 -0.56
CA ALA A 101 0.49 -15.26 0.67
C ALA A 101 -0.11 -16.59 1.18
N THR A 102 -0.65 -17.40 0.28
CA THR A 102 -1.23 -18.70 0.62
C THR A 102 -0.18 -19.67 1.16
N VAL A 103 0.96 -19.81 0.46
CA VAL A 103 2.07 -20.66 0.89
C VAL A 103 2.70 -20.15 2.19
N GLY A 104 2.93 -18.85 2.29
CA GLY A 104 3.48 -18.21 3.49
C GLY A 104 2.60 -18.44 4.71
N LEU A 105 1.28 -18.26 4.57
CA LEU A 105 0.33 -18.52 5.65
C LEU A 105 0.30 -20.01 6.04
N ALA A 106 0.35 -20.92 5.07
CA ALA A 106 0.40 -22.36 5.34
C ALA A 106 1.65 -22.75 6.14
N ILE A 107 2.81 -22.18 5.81
CA ILE A 107 4.07 -22.39 6.54
C ILE A 107 3.94 -21.85 7.98
N ILE A 108 3.42 -20.63 8.15
CA ILE A 108 3.23 -20.02 9.47
C ILE A 108 2.31 -20.88 10.34
N ILE A 109 1.21 -21.38 9.78
CA ILE A 109 0.28 -22.28 10.49
C ILE A 109 0.98 -23.57 10.89
N ALA A 110 1.76 -24.18 10.00
CA ALA A 110 2.49 -25.41 10.28
C ALA A 110 3.51 -25.20 11.42
N ILE A 111 4.25 -24.10 11.41
CA ILE A 111 5.19 -23.74 12.48
C ILE A 111 4.44 -23.48 13.79
N TYR A 112 3.34 -22.72 13.76
CA TYR A 112 2.53 -22.43 14.93
C TYR A 112 1.98 -23.70 15.59
N ARG A 113 1.56 -24.68 14.82
CA ARG A 113 1.09 -25.98 15.35
C ARG A 113 2.18 -26.71 16.12
N ASN A 114 3.44 -26.61 15.70
CA ASN A 114 4.59 -27.27 16.33
C ASN A 114 5.18 -26.46 17.49
N ARG A 115 5.27 -25.14 17.35
CA ARG A 115 5.98 -24.26 18.30
C ARG A 115 5.07 -23.47 19.23
N LYS A 116 3.77 -23.36 18.90
CA LYS A 116 2.76 -22.59 19.65
C LYS A 116 3.08 -21.09 19.80
N THR A 117 3.96 -20.55 18.93
CA THR A 117 4.33 -19.15 18.91
C THR A 117 4.31 -18.59 17.48
N PRO A 118 3.82 -17.37 17.26
CA PRO A 118 3.90 -16.68 15.97
C PRO A 118 5.16 -15.83 15.81
N LEU A 119 6.07 -15.82 16.80
CA LEU A 119 7.25 -14.99 16.81
C LEU A 119 8.39 -15.61 16.01
N VAL A 120 8.90 -14.88 15.03
CA VAL A 120 9.97 -15.35 14.13
C VAL A 120 11.27 -15.62 14.88
N ASP A 121 11.55 -14.84 15.92
CA ASP A 121 12.76 -14.97 16.74
C ASP A 121 12.84 -16.34 17.46
N GLU A 122 11.72 -17.04 17.61
CA GLU A 122 11.66 -18.35 18.28
C GLU A 122 11.75 -19.53 17.32
N TYR A 123 11.97 -19.29 16.02
CA TYR A 123 12.06 -20.33 15.00
C TYR A 123 13.50 -20.88 14.82
N ASP A 124 14.41 -20.62 15.74
CA ASP A 124 15.84 -20.92 15.65
C ASP A 124 16.25 -22.39 15.94
N ALA A 125 15.34 -23.34 15.69
CA ALA A 125 15.57 -24.78 16.00
C ALA A 125 16.83 -25.39 15.35
N MET A 126 17.42 -24.73 14.36
CA MET A 126 18.64 -25.20 13.69
C MET A 126 19.94 -24.77 14.42
N ARG A 127 19.84 -24.06 15.53
CA ARG A 127 21.00 -23.50 16.26
C ARG A 127 21.52 -24.41 17.39
N ARG A 128 21.04 -25.66 17.49
CA ARG A 128 21.48 -26.64 18.47
C ARG A 128 22.12 -27.85 17.81
#